data_c1ea7a1f6876ab28e77b7c0d72cdc38d
#
_entry.id   c1ea7a1f6876ab28e77b7c0d72cdc38d
#
_cell.length_a   1.000
_cell.length_b   1.000
_cell.length_c   1.000
_cell.angle_alpha   90.00
_cell.angle_beta   90.00
_cell.angle_gamma   90.00
#
_symmetry.space_group_name_H-M   'P 1'
#
loop_
_entity.id
_entity.type
_entity.pdbx_description
1 polymer ?
#
loop_
_entity_poly.entity_id
_entity_poly.type
_entity_poly.pdbx_seq_one_letter_code
_entity_poly.pdbx_strand_id
1 'polypeptide(L)'
;MIEKQFKNLEEQIEIMKYKGLTIDDPDFAKKVLLRENYFFLNGYRYPLMKSMKDKRFLEGATFEELYSIFLFDRGIRNVFFKNLLIVENNLKSIFSYQLSKRYGYREKDYLKSKNFTQDKTKTRQVNDLIHKMKRQIRVNGREHTATSHYMMNYGYVPLWILVKVLSFGIVGELFSILKYEDQKKICDIYHLNVSTMITY
;
A
#
# COMPACT_ATOMS: atom_id res chain seq x y z
N MET A 1 2.64 -19.89 -30.16
CA MET A 1 2.96 -19.45 -28.77
C MET A 1 3.81 -20.52 -28.12
N ILE A 2 4.94 -20.17 -27.53
CA ILE A 2 5.76 -21.12 -26.76
C ILE A 2 5.07 -21.29 -25.41
N GLU A 3 4.55 -22.47 -25.12
CA GLU A 3 3.92 -22.80 -23.86
C GLU A 3 4.98 -22.86 -22.74
N LYS A 4 4.73 -22.15 -21.62
CA LYS A 4 5.61 -22.21 -20.46
C LYS A 4 5.25 -23.45 -19.63
N GLN A 5 6.16 -24.40 -19.58
CA GLN A 5 6.01 -25.61 -18.78
C GLN A 5 6.45 -25.40 -17.33
N PHE A 6 5.86 -26.17 -16.42
CA PHE A 6 6.33 -26.28 -15.04
C PHE A 6 7.77 -26.78 -14.99
N LYS A 7 8.57 -26.20 -14.09
CA LYS A 7 9.96 -26.61 -13.82
C LYS A 7 10.10 -26.95 -12.34
N ASN A 8 10.62 -28.15 -12.06
CA ASN A 8 10.93 -28.56 -10.70
C ASN A 8 12.17 -27.79 -10.16
N LEU A 9 12.50 -27.94 -8.88
CA LEU A 9 13.57 -27.17 -8.22
C LEU A 9 14.94 -27.47 -8.84
N GLU A 10 15.21 -28.71 -9.20
CA GLU A 10 16.44 -29.12 -9.87
C GLU A 10 16.57 -28.44 -11.24
N GLU A 11 15.53 -28.46 -12.03
CA GLU A 11 15.51 -27.79 -13.34
C GLU A 11 15.66 -26.27 -13.21
N GLN A 12 15.11 -25.65 -12.16
CA GLN A 12 15.28 -24.22 -11.89
C GLN A 12 16.74 -23.89 -11.56
N ILE A 13 17.39 -24.70 -10.74
CA ILE A 13 18.82 -24.57 -10.41
C ILE A 13 19.67 -24.71 -11.66
N GLU A 14 19.44 -25.71 -12.50
CA GLU A 14 20.19 -25.91 -13.75
C GLU A 14 20.00 -24.74 -14.72
N ILE A 15 18.81 -24.14 -14.80
CA ILE A 15 18.59 -22.90 -15.57
C ILE A 15 19.42 -21.74 -15.03
N MET A 16 19.55 -21.60 -13.70
CA MET A 16 20.35 -20.54 -13.11
C MET A 16 21.85 -20.76 -13.36
N LYS A 17 22.35 -21.99 -13.21
CA LYS A 17 23.72 -22.38 -13.54
C LYS A 17 24.04 -22.16 -15.01
N TYR A 18 23.15 -22.56 -15.91
CA TYR A 18 23.30 -22.35 -17.35
C TYR A 18 23.44 -20.86 -17.72
N LYS A 19 22.81 -19.98 -16.95
CA LYS A 19 22.92 -18.53 -17.08
C LYS A 19 24.20 -17.95 -16.43
N GLY A 20 25.03 -18.79 -15.82
CA GLY A 20 26.32 -18.40 -15.25
C GLY A 20 26.27 -18.07 -13.75
N LEU A 21 25.20 -18.42 -13.04
CA LEU A 21 25.15 -18.27 -11.58
C LEU A 21 25.87 -19.44 -10.90
N THR A 22 26.81 -19.15 -10.02
CA THR A 22 27.44 -20.15 -9.16
C THR A 22 26.50 -20.55 -8.04
N ILE A 23 26.32 -21.85 -7.82
CA ILE A 23 25.48 -22.43 -6.76
C ILE A 23 26.27 -23.50 -6.06
N ASP A 24 26.90 -23.15 -4.94
CA ASP A 24 27.81 -24.04 -4.19
C ASP A 24 27.03 -25.02 -3.31
N ASP A 25 25.89 -24.58 -2.74
CA ASP A 25 24.99 -25.42 -1.96
C ASP A 25 23.63 -25.57 -2.67
N PRO A 26 23.45 -26.62 -3.50
CA PRO A 26 22.18 -26.86 -4.18
C PRO A 26 21.02 -27.18 -3.24
N ASP A 27 21.27 -27.78 -2.07
CA ASP A 27 20.21 -28.12 -1.12
C ASP A 27 19.70 -26.88 -0.38
N PHE A 28 20.60 -25.94 -0.07
CA PHE A 28 20.21 -24.61 0.40
C PHE A 28 19.40 -23.88 -0.67
N ALA A 29 19.88 -23.86 -1.91
CA ALA A 29 19.18 -23.20 -3.03
C ALA A 29 17.76 -23.77 -3.25
N LYS A 30 17.57 -25.11 -3.17
CA LYS A 30 16.25 -25.74 -3.24
C LYS A 30 15.32 -25.26 -2.13
N LYS A 31 15.82 -25.20 -0.89
CA LYS A 31 15.01 -24.73 0.27
C LYS A 31 14.59 -23.28 0.08
N VAL A 32 15.46 -22.42 -0.43
CA VAL A 32 15.15 -21.01 -0.72
C VAL A 32 14.14 -20.91 -1.86
N LEU A 33 14.37 -21.58 -2.99
CA LEU A 33 13.47 -21.55 -4.15
C LEU A 33 12.07 -22.06 -3.83
N LEU A 34 11.96 -23.08 -2.98
CA LEU A 34 10.67 -23.61 -2.54
C LEU A 34 9.88 -22.60 -1.68
N ARG A 35 10.55 -21.82 -0.83
CA ARG A 35 9.93 -20.86 0.09
C ARG A 35 9.63 -19.51 -0.56
N GLU A 36 10.60 -19.00 -1.33
CA GLU A 36 10.55 -17.62 -1.83
C GLU A 36 10.08 -17.54 -3.30
N ASN A 37 9.96 -18.67 -4.00
CA ASN A 37 9.61 -18.78 -5.41
C ASN A 37 10.69 -18.23 -6.37
N TYR A 38 11.01 -19.02 -7.40
CA TYR A 38 11.97 -18.66 -8.45
C TYR A 38 11.71 -17.30 -9.10
N PHE A 39 10.44 -16.99 -9.37
CA PHE A 39 10.08 -15.75 -10.07
C PHE A 39 10.39 -14.52 -9.22
N PHE A 40 10.06 -14.55 -7.92
CA PHE A 40 10.35 -13.43 -7.02
C PHE A 40 11.84 -13.23 -6.84
N LEU A 41 12.59 -14.31 -6.57
CA LEU A 41 14.03 -14.25 -6.39
C LEU A 41 14.75 -13.75 -7.65
N ASN A 42 14.37 -14.27 -8.82
CA ASN A 42 14.96 -13.89 -10.09
C ASN A 42 14.66 -12.42 -10.49
N GLY A 43 13.71 -11.75 -9.85
CA GLY A 43 13.48 -10.31 -9.98
C GLY A 43 14.66 -9.47 -9.49
N TYR A 44 15.47 -10.00 -8.57
CA TYR A 44 16.64 -9.31 -7.97
C TYR A 44 17.96 -9.53 -8.72
N ARG A 45 17.94 -10.23 -9.85
CA ARG A 45 19.14 -10.58 -10.61
C ARG A 45 19.85 -9.38 -11.27
N TYR A 46 19.16 -8.25 -11.50
CA TYR A 46 19.66 -7.14 -12.31
C TYR A 46 21.03 -6.61 -11.88
N PRO A 47 21.34 -6.41 -10.59
CA PRO A 47 22.67 -5.98 -10.16
C PRO A 47 23.78 -6.99 -10.46
N LEU A 48 23.42 -8.27 -10.64
CA LEU A 48 24.34 -9.39 -10.89
C LEU A 48 24.41 -9.80 -12.37
N MET A 49 23.80 -9.02 -13.28
CA MET A 49 23.80 -9.33 -14.72
C MET A 49 24.80 -8.50 -15.49
N LYS A 50 25.39 -9.09 -16.55
CA LYS A 50 26.31 -8.39 -17.48
C LYS A 50 25.64 -7.22 -18.19
N SER A 51 24.40 -7.41 -18.64
CA SER A 51 23.58 -6.35 -19.25
C SER A 51 22.10 -6.77 -19.30
N MET A 52 21.20 -5.81 -19.55
CA MET A 52 19.76 -6.08 -19.75
C MET A 52 19.49 -6.92 -21.00
N LYS A 53 20.37 -6.88 -22.01
CA LYS A 53 20.24 -7.65 -23.26
C LYS A 53 20.79 -9.06 -23.09
N ASP A 54 21.93 -9.19 -22.41
CA ASP A 54 22.53 -10.47 -22.08
C ASP A 54 21.95 -10.97 -20.76
N LYS A 55 21.08 -11.96 -20.83
CA LYS A 55 20.41 -12.55 -19.66
C LYS A 55 21.34 -13.46 -18.83
N ARG A 56 22.66 -13.29 -18.94
CA ARG A 56 23.68 -14.03 -18.19
C ARG A 56 24.14 -13.24 -16.97
N PHE A 57 24.48 -13.96 -15.93
CA PHE A 57 25.08 -13.40 -14.73
C PHE A 57 26.54 -12.94 -14.97
N LEU A 58 27.01 -12.03 -14.14
CA LEU A 58 28.41 -11.65 -14.06
C LEU A 58 29.23 -12.88 -13.65
N GLU A 59 30.49 -12.89 -14.09
CA GLU A 59 31.44 -13.92 -13.67
C GLU A 59 31.65 -13.85 -12.16
N GLY A 60 31.57 -14.99 -11.48
CA GLY A 60 31.70 -15.10 -10.03
C GLY A 60 30.41 -14.76 -9.26
N ALA A 61 29.32 -14.33 -9.90
CA ALA A 61 28.05 -14.10 -9.21
C ALA A 61 27.52 -15.39 -8.59
N THR A 62 27.08 -15.33 -7.32
CA THR A 62 26.63 -16.48 -6.55
C THR A 62 25.14 -16.42 -6.22
N PHE A 63 24.56 -17.58 -5.89
CA PHE A 63 23.18 -17.68 -5.43
C PHE A 63 23.00 -16.97 -4.09
N GLU A 64 23.99 -17.03 -3.23
CA GLU A 64 24.02 -16.40 -1.91
C GLU A 64 23.96 -14.87 -2.03
N GLU A 65 24.68 -14.28 -3.01
CA GLU A 65 24.59 -12.85 -3.29
C GLU A 65 23.19 -12.46 -3.78
N LEU A 66 22.62 -13.23 -4.72
CA LEU A 66 21.25 -13.01 -5.19
C LEU A 66 20.24 -13.06 -4.05
N TYR A 67 20.36 -14.04 -3.18
CA TYR A 67 19.49 -14.19 -2.02
C TYR A 67 19.70 -13.09 -0.98
N SER A 68 20.94 -12.65 -0.79
CA SER A 68 21.27 -11.53 0.11
C SER A 68 20.65 -10.22 -0.33
N ILE A 69 20.64 -9.91 -1.64
CA ILE A 69 19.96 -8.74 -2.21
C ILE A 69 18.46 -8.81 -1.93
N PHE A 70 17.84 -9.98 -2.14
CA PHE A 70 16.43 -10.21 -1.85
C PHE A 70 16.12 -10.00 -0.35
N LEU A 71 16.94 -10.53 0.55
CA LEU A 71 16.78 -10.36 1.99
C LEU A 71 16.95 -8.91 2.44
N PHE A 72 17.92 -8.21 1.86
CA PHE A 72 18.16 -6.79 2.13
C PHE A 72 16.94 -5.93 1.75
N ASP A 73 16.42 -6.11 0.52
CA ASP A 73 15.21 -5.41 0.08
C ASP A 73 13.99 -5.74 0.97
N ARG A 74 13.82 -7.02 1.34
CA ARG A 74 12.76 -7.43 2.27
C ARG A 74 12.91 -6.74 3.64
N GLY A 75 14.12 -6.61 4.14
CA GLY A 75 14.45 -5.90 5.38
C GLY A 75 14.05 -4.41 5.30
N ILE A 76 14.46 -3.74 4.24
CA ILE A 76 14.12 -2.33 3.99
C ILE A 76 12.59 -2.17 3.89
N ARG A 77 11.91 -2.99 3.10
CA ARG A 77 10.44 -2.93 2.98
C ARG A 77 9.73 -3.09 4.32
N ASN A 78 10.22 -3.97 5.19
CA ASN A 78 9.64 -4.15 6.52
C ASN A 78 9.76 -2.87 7.38
N VAL A 79 10.91 -2.18 7.32
CA VAL A 79 11.12 -0.91 8.03
C VAL A 79 10.15 0.15 7.50
N PHE A 80 10.07 0.30 6.16
CA PHE A 80 9.15 1.27 5.55
C PHE A 80 7.69 0.95 5.86
N PHE A 81 7.29 -0.32 5.72
CA PHE A 81 5.90 -0.74 5.96
C PHE A 81 5.46 -0.47 7.40
N LYS A 82 6.30 -0.80 8.38
CA LYS A 82 6.03 -0.50 9.80
C LYS A 82 5.81 1.00 10.04
N ASN A 83 6.68 1.84 9.48
CA ASN A 83 6.59 3.29 9.66
C ASN A 83 5.39 3.89 8.90
N LEU A 84 5.09 3.40 7.70
CA LEU A 84 3.91 3.82 6.94
C LEU A 84 2.61 3.52 7.67
N LEU A 85 2.49 2.37 8.34
CA LEU A 85 1.31 2.05 9.17
C LEU A 85 1.13 3.02 10.34
N ILE A 86 2.23 3.49 10.96
CA ILE A 86 2.17 4.50 12.01
C ILE A 86 1.67 5.83 11.44
N VAL A 87 2.22 6.27 10.30
CA VAL A 87 1.81 7.50 9.61
C VAL A 87 0.33 7.42 9.21
N GLU A 88 -0.10 6.30 8.61
CA GLU A 88 -1.49 6.06 8.22
C GLU A 88 -2.45 6.19 9.41
N ASN A 89 -2.15 5.53 10.54
CA ASN A 89 -2.98 5.57 11.73
C ASN A 89 -3.06 6.98 12.32
N ASN A 90 -1.94 7.70 12.37
CA ASN A 90 -1.89 9.08 12.85
C ASN A 90 -2.72 10.00 11.95
N LEU A 91 -2.56 9.90 10.63
CA LEU A 91 -3.34 10.67 9.66
C LEU A 91 -4.84 10.39 9.82
N LYS A 92 -5.25 9.14 9.88
CA LYS A 92 -6.65 8.74 10.10
C LYS A 92 -7.23 9.35 11.38
N SER A 93 -6.46 9.36 12.46
CA SER A 93 -6.86 9.95 13.74
C SER A 93 -7.06 11.46 13.62
N ILE A 94 -6.08 12.17 13.06
CA ILE A 94 -6.13 13.63 12.87
C ILE A 94 -7.28 14.04 11.95
N PHE A 95 -7.45 13.35 10.82
CA PHE A 95 -8.55 13.59 9.88
C PHE A 95 -9.90 13.44 10.58
N SER A 96 -10.11 12.33 11.27
CA SER A 96 -11.38 12.07 11.94
C SER A 96 -11.69 13.11 13.01
N TYR A 97 -10.68 13.54 13.77
CA TYR A 97 -10.84 14.58 14.78
C TYR A 97 -11.19 15.94 14.18
N GLN A 98 -10.37 16.42 13.23
CA GLN A 98 -10.54 17.75 12.64
C GLN A 98 -11.85 17.88 11.86
N LEU A 99 -12.20 16.88 11.05
CA LEU A 99 -13.42 16.90 10.27
C LEU A 99 -14.67 16.71 11.13
N SER A 100 -14.64 15.85 12.16
CA SER A 100 -15.75 15.69 13.09
C SER A 100 -16.00 16.95 13.91
N LYS A 101 -14.93 17.62 14.37
CA LYS A 101 -15.01 18.90 15.08
C LYS A 101 -15.66 20.00 14.23
N ARG A 102 -15.36 20.02 12.92
CA ARG A 102 -15.85 21.08 12.01
C ARG A 102 -17.22 20.80 11.42
N TYR A 103 -17.48 19.57 11.02
CA TYR A 103 -18.64 19.21 10.22
C TYR A 103 -19.65 18.31 10.93
N GLY A 104 -19.32 17.83 12.11
CA GLY A 104 -20.11 16.84 12.84
C GLY A 104 -19.69 15.42 12.56
N TYR A 105 -20.15 14.49 13.38
CA TYR A 105 -19.65 13.12 13.45
C TYR A 105 -20.57 12.07 12.79
N ARG A 106 -21.81 12.44 12.42
CA ARG A 106 -22.74 11.52 11.75
C ARG A 106 -22.56 11.57 10.23
N GLU A 107 -22.82 10.46 9.53
CA GLU A 107 -22.68 10.39 8.05
C GLU A 107 -23.41 11.50 7.33
N LYS A 108 -24.65 11.79 7.77
CA LYS A 108 -25.47 12.88 7.22
C LYS A 108 -24.84 14.27 7.37
N ASP A 109 -23.85 14.41 8.25
CA ASP A 109 -23.17 15.68 8.50
C ASP A 109 -21.84 15.76 7.78
N TYR A 110 -20.92 14.81 8.01
CA TYR A 110 -19.60 14.86 7.41
C TYR A 110 -19.55 14.47 5.92
N LEU A 111 -20.54 13.74 5.37
CA LEU A 111 -20.61 13.38 3.95
C LEU A 111 -21.38 14.39 3.08
N LYS A 112 -21.67 15.60 3.57
CA LYS A 112 -22.29 16.65 2.74
C LYS A 112 -21.28 17.17 1.73
N SER A 113 -21.65 17.24 0.44
CA SER A 113 -20.76 17.73 -0.63
C SER A 113 -20.23 19.14 -0.39
N LYS A 114 -21.01 20.01 0.27
CA LYS A 114 -20.61 21.36 0.67
C LYS A 114 -19.41 21.42 1.66
N ASN A 115 -19.08 20.31 2.30
CA ASN A 115 -17.94 20.22 3.22
C ASN A 115 -16.60 20.07 2.49
N PHE A 116 -16.64 19.72 1.22
CA PHE A 116 -15.47 19.51 0.37
C PHE A 116 -15.22 20.70 -0.53
N THR A 117 -14.16 20.62 -1.34
CA THR A 117 -13.84 21.65 -2.32
C THR A 117 -15.02 21.94 -3.25
N GLN A 118 -15.24 23.21 -3.58
CA GLN A 118 -16.27 23.65 -4.53
C GLN A 118 -15.69 23.88 -5.93
N ASP A 119 -14.47 23.44 -6.18
CA ASP A 119 -13.86 23.46 -7.51
C ASP A 119 -14.67 22.58 -8.47
N LYS A 120 -15.21 23.20 -9.51
CA LYS A 120 -16.04 22.51 -10.51
C LYS A 120 -15.31 21.36 -11.21
N THR A 121 -13.98 21.46 -11.36
CA THR A 121 -13.16 20.38 -11.97
C THR A 121 -13.10 19.14 -11.10
N LYS A 122 -13.27 19.26 -9.79
CA LYS A 122 -13.23 18.19 -8.82
C LYS A 122 -14.60 17.65 -8.40
N THR A 123 -15.70 18.19 -8.92
CA THR A 123 -17.07 17.80 -8.54
C THR A 123 -17.30 16.30 -8.68
N ARG A 124 -16.84 15.69 -9.78
CA ARG A 124 -16.93 14.24 -9.98
C ARG A 124 -16.16 13.47 -8.91
N GLN A 125 -14.92 13.87 -8.65
CA GLN A 125 -14.08 13.23 -7.62
C GLN A 125 -14.71 13.31 -6.22
N VAL A 126 -15.31 14.45 -5.85
CA VAL A 126 -16.04 14.62 -4.59
C VAL A 126 -17.20 13.62 -4.50
N ASN A 127 -18.03 13.53 -5.54
CA ASN A 127 -19.17 12.63 -5.55
C ASN A 127 -18.73 11.16 -5.50
N ASP A 128 -17.73 10.78 -6.30
CA ASP A 128 -17.20 9.41 -6.33
C ASP A 128 -16.64 9.01 -4.96
N LEU A 129 -15.93 9.90 -4.27
CA LEU A 129 -15.42 9.62 -2.94
C LEU A 129 -16.53 9.47 -1.90
N ILE A 130 -17.54 10.35 -1.91
CA ILE A 130 -18.72 10.23 -1.03
C ILE A 130 -19.39 8.87 -1.24
N HIS A 131 -19.55 8.43 -2.50
CA HIS A 131 -20.08 7.11 -2.83
C HIS A 131 -19.20 5.98 -2.32
N LYS A 132 -17.87 6.06 -2.47
CA LYS A 132 -16.92 5.09 -1.90
C LYS A 132 -17.07 4.99 -0.38
N MET A 133 -17.11 6.13 0.33
CA MET A 133 -17.24 6.14 1.79
C MET A 133 -18.59 5.55 2.25
N LYS A 134 -19.70 5.90 1.60
CA LYS A 134 -21.02 5.29 1.86
C LYS A 134 -21.03 3.78 1.62
N ARG A 135 -20.35 3.32 0.56
CA ARG A 135 -20.18 1.90 0.29
C ARG A 135 -19.42 1.20 1.41
N GLN A 136 -18.31 1.80 1.90
CA GLN A 136 -17.55 1.26 3.02
C GLN A 136 -18.39 1.13 4.30
N ILE A 137 -19.23 2.12 4.61
CA ILE A 137 -20.16 2.06 5.72
C ILE A 137 -21.14 0.89 5.55
N ARG A 138 -21.72 0.72 4.37
CA ARG A 138 -22.69 -0.35 4.09
C ARG A 138 -22.09 -1.73 4.17
N VAL A 139 -20.90 -1.95 3.60
CA VAL A 139 -20.21 -3.25 3.60
C VAL A 139 -19.75 -3.59 5.02
N ASN A 140 -19.00 -2.68 5.65
CA ASN A 140 -18.41 -2.93 6.96
C ASN A 140 -19.43 -2.83 8.11
N GLY A 141 -20.59 -2.19 7.89
CA GLY A 141 -21.66 -2.14 8.88
C GLY A 141 -22.23 -3.52 9.25
N ARG A 142 -21.96 -4.56 8.43
CA ARG A 142 -22.39 -5.94 8.68
C ARG A 142 -21.25 -6.84 9.16
N GLU A 143 -20.03 -6.58 8.69
CA GLU A 143 -18.89 -7.50 8.82
C GLU A 143 -17.85 -7.02 9.85
N HIS A 144 -17.60 -5.72 9.93
CA HIS A 144 -16.58 -5.16 10.80
C HIS A 144 -17.14 -4.85 12.19
N THR A 145 -16.63 -5.52 13.23
CA THR A 145 -17.14 -5.49 14.60
C THR A 145 -17.45 -4.08 15.14
N ALA A 146 -16.49 -3.13 15.02
CA ALA A 146 -16.71 -1.76 15.51
C ALA A 146 -17.77 -1.00 14.70
N THR A 147 -17.76 -1.13 13.36
CA THR A 147 -18.72 -0.45 12.48
C THR A 147 -20.13 -0.99 12.70
N SER A 148 -20.26 -2.33 12.79
CA SER A 148 -21.50 -3.03 13.10
C SER A 148 -22.07 -2.63 14.47
N HIS A 149 -21.22 -2.58 15.50
CA HIS A 149 -21.62 -2.13 16.84
C HIS A 149 -22.25 -0.73 16.82
N TYR A 150 -21.60 0.24 16.14
CA TYR A 150 -22.13 1.59 16.06
C TYR A 150 -23.42 1.66 15.23
N MET A 151 -23.51 0.92 14.13
CA MET A 151 -24.71 0.88 13.30
C MET A 151 -25.89 0.29 14.05
N MET A 152 -25.70 -0.82 14.78
CA MET A 152 -26.77 -1.49 15.54
C MET A 152 -27.22 -0.71 16.77
N ASN A 153 -26.30 -0.13 17.52
CA ASN A 153 -26.64 0.52 18.79
C ASN A 153 -26.98 2.00 18.65
N TYR A 154 -26.48 2.69 17.62
CA TYR A 154 -26.64 4.13 17.47
C TYR A 154 -27.27 4.55 16.13
N GLY A 155 -27.40 3.64 15.17
CA GLY A 155 -27.99 3.90 13.85
C GLY A 155 -27.12 4.76 12.92
N TYR A 156 -25.84 4.96 13.24
CA TYR A 156 -24.88 5.68 12.41
C TYR A 156 -23.44 5.23 12.69
N VAL A 157 -22.53 5.53 11.75
CA VAL A 157 -21.09 5.25 11.89
C VAL A 157 -20.33 6.57 12.01
N PRO A 158 -19.74 6.88 13.18
CA PRO A 158 -18.92 8.09 13.35
C PRO A 158 -17.69 8.06 12.45
N LEU A 159 -17.19 9.25 12.08
CA LEU A 159 -16.03 9.35 11.19
C LEU A 159 -14.77 8.68 11.78
N TRP A 160 -14.55 8.74 13.10
CA TRP A 160 -13.43 8.07 13.78
C TRP A 160 -13.51 6.53 13.76
N ILE A 161 -14.69 5.96 13.48
CA ILE A 161 -14.84 4.52 13.21
C ILE A 161 -14.68 4.25 11.72
N LEU A 162 -15.28 5.07 10.86
CA LEU A 162 -15.19 4.90 9.41
C LEU A 162 -13.74 4.91 8.91
N VAL A 163 -12.91 5.84 9.40
CA VAL A 163 -11.50 5.94 8.96
C VAL A 163 -10.70 4.66 9.21
N LYS A 164 -11.08 3.83 10.18
CA LYS A 164 -10.40 2.55 10.46
C LYS A 164 -10.55 1.54 9.32
N VAL A 165 -11.68 1.59 8.60
CA VAL A 165 -11.97 0.66 7.49
C VAL A 165 -11.65 1.27 6.10
N LEU A 166 -11.25 2.55 6.05
CA LEU A 166 -10.79 3.16 4.82
C LEU A 166 -9.34 2.73 4.52
N SER A 167 -9.05 2.43 3.25
CA SER A 167 -7.66 2.26 2.81
C SER A 167 -6.90 3.59 2.84
N PHE A 168 -5.56 3.51 2.92
CA PHE A 168 -4.72 4.72 2.89
C PHE A 168 -4.94 5.55 1.61
N GLY A 169 -5.15 4.89 0.46
CA GLY A 169 -5.50 5.56 -0.79
C GLY A 169 -6.79 6.37 -0.71
N ILE A 170 -7.84 5.85 -0.04
CA ILE A 170 -9.09 6.61 0.16
C ILE A 170 -8.86 7.81 1.10
N VAL A 171 -7.99 7.69 2.09
CA VAL A 171 -7.63 8.82 2.97
C VAL A 171 -6.87 9.90 2.19
N GLY A 172 -5.96 9.52 1.29
CA GLY A 172 -5.28 10.43 0.37
C GLY A 172 -6.25 11.14 -0.59
N GLU A 173 -7.19 10.38 -1.20
CA GLU A 173 -8.27 10.98 -2.01
C GLU A 173 -9.10 11.96 -1.18
N LEU A 174 -9.46 11.62 0.06
CA LEU A 174 -10.19 12.49 0.97
C LEU A 174 -9.43 13.80 1.21
N PHE A 175 -8.12 13.72 1.49
CA PHE A 175 -7.30 14.92 1.66
C PHE A 175 -7.32 15.82 0.42
N SER A 176 -7.19 15.26 -0.77
CA SER A 176 -7.11 16.00 -2.03
C SER A 176 -8.37 16.79 -2.38
N ILE A 177 -9.52 16.42 -1.83
CA ILE A 177 -10.81 17.09 -2.04
C ILE A 177 -11.28 17.93 -0.85
N LEU A 178 -10.54 17.98 0.26
CA LEU A 178 -10.86 18.88 1.37
C LEU A 178 -10.77 20.34 0.92
N LYS A 179 -11.47 21.23 1.62
CA LYS A 179 -11.25 22.67 1.49
C LYS A 179 -9.82 23.02 1.89
N TYR A 180 -9.24 23.99 1.23
CA TYR A 180 -7.85 24.41 1.50
C TYR A 180 -7.57 24.71 2.97
N GLU A 181 -8.53 25.32 3.67
CA GLU A 181 -8.41 25.61 5.10
C GLU A 181 -8.31 24.36 5.97
N ASP A 182 -8.99 23.26 5.58
CA ASP A 182 -8.93 21.99 6.29
C ASP A 182 -7.63 21.26 5.99
N GLN A 183 -7.19 21.28 4.72
CA GLN A 183 -5.87 20.79 4.32
C GLN A 183 -4.77 21.48 5.12
N LYS A 184 -4.81 22.83 5.19
CA LYS A 184 -3.83 23.62 5.92
C LYS A 184 -3.77 23.24 7.40
N LYS A 185 -4.93 23.14 8.07
CA LYS A 185 -4.97 22.74 9.51
C LYS A 185 -4.33 21.38 9.77
N ILE A 186 -4.51 20.42 8.84
CA ILE A 186 -3.92 19.09 8.95
C ILE A 186 -2.41 19.19 8.72
N CYS A 187 -1.98 19.92 7.70
CA CYS A 187 -0.56 20.12 7.38
C CYS A 187 0.20 20.85 8.49
N ASP A 188 -0.42 21.83 9.13
CA ASP A 188 0.19 22.59 10.23
C ASP A 188 0.58 21.68 11.42
N ILE A 189 -0.18 20.60 11.66
CA ILE A 189 0.13 19.59 12.71
C ILE A 189 1.43 18.84 12.40
N TYR A 190 1.76 18.69 11.12
CA TYR A 190 2.97 18.01 10.66
C TYR A 190 4.09 18.99 10.25
N HIS A 191 3.88 20.29 10.40
CA HIS A 191 4.79 21.33 9.91
C HIS A 191 5.11 21.20 8.41
N LEU A 192 4.11 20.78 7.60
CA LEU A 192 4.22 20.56 6.15
C LEU A 192 3.42 21.61 5.38
N ASN A 193 3.82 21.84 4.12
CA ASN A 193 3.01 22.60 3.17
C ASN A 193 1.97 21.69 2.51
N VAL A 194 0.80 22.27 2.15
CA VAL A 194 -0.29 21.53 1.49
C VAL A 194 0.20 20.91 0.16
N SER A 195 1.01 21.63 -0.62
CA SER A 195 1.58 21.13 -1.89
C SER A 195 2.43 19.88 -1.66
N THR A 196 3.27 19.85 -0.62
CA THR A 196 4.10 18.70 -0.27
C THR A 196 3.25 17.47 0.07
N MET A 197 2.16 17.66 0.82
CA MET A 197 1.30 16.56 1.27
C MET A 197 0.40 15.98 0.16
N ILE A 198 0.13 16.75 -0.92
CA ILE A 198 -0.64 16.26 -2.08
C ILE A 198 0.23 15.44 -3.04
N THR A 199 1.54 15.69 -3.07
CA THR A 199 2.47 15.06 -4.01
C THR A 199 2.84 13.62 -3.60
N TYR A 200 2.59 13.23 -2.38
CA TYR A 200 2.81 11.89 -1.81
C TYR A 200 1.50 11.15 -1.55
#